data_0b899eba90c0cc9d84ccaf4ade716e2d
#
_entry.id   0b899eba90c0cc9d84ccaf4ade716e2d
#
_cell.length_a   1.000
_cell.length_b   1.000
_cell.length_c   1.000
_cell.angle_alpha   90.00
_cell.angle_beta   90.00
_cell.angle_gamma   90.00
#
_symmetry.space_group_name_H-M   'P 1'
#
loop_
_entity.id
_entity.type
_entity.pdbx_description
1 polymer ?
#
loop_
_entity_poly.entity_id
_entity_poly.type
_entity_poly.pdbx_seq_one_letter_code
_entity_poly.pdbx_strand_id
1 'polypeptide(L)'
;MQHGKAHQSIRLFENDFLERLTHVHPVIPLLFWAPVVVWLLWRSFAMHHLPLLPVLGIGVLGLVTWTLTEYCLHRFVFHYPARSRVGKWFVYLFHGNHHDDPRDKTRLVMPPSGAIPIMAALFFLFGLVIPAPWIEPFGAFFIIGYLIYDYIHYATHHF
;
A
#
# COMPACT_ATOMS: atom_id res chain seq x y z
N MET A 1 12.36 -5.83 -39.17
CA MET A 1 11.84 -4.93 -38.08
C MET A 1 10.60 -5.58 -37.48
N GLN A 2 10.75 -6.23 -36.35
CA GLN A 2 9.59 -6.78 -35.61
C GLN A 2 8.91 -5.58 -34.93
N HIS A 3 7.72 -5.20 -35.41
CA HIS A 3 6.84 -4.31 -34.67
C HIS A 3 6.52 -4.98 -33.35
N GLY A 4 7.04 -4.44 -32.24
CA GLY A 4 6.75 -4.92 -30.90
C GLY A 4 5.24 -4.89 -30.71
N LYS A 5 4.64 -6.07 -30.51
CA LYS A 5 3.24 -6.16 -30.10
C LYS A 5 3.10 -5.38 -28.83
N ALA A 6 2.17 -4.42 -28.79
CA ALA A 6 1.84 -3.69 -27.58
C ALA A 6 1.55 -4.72 -26.47
N HIS A 7 2.15 -4.52 -25.29
CA HIS A 7 1.92 -5.37 -24.13
C HIS A 7 0.42 -5.34 -23.78
N GLN A 8 -0.22 -6.50 -23.77
CA GLN A 8 -1.62 -6.64 -23.36
C GLN A 8 -1.66 -7.07 -21.91
N SER A 9 -2.17 -6.20 -21.05
CA SER A 9 -2.39 -6.49 -19.65
C SER A 9 -3.42 -7.61 -19.45
N ILE A 10 -3.22 -8.45 -18.44
CA ILE A 10 -4.16 -9.53 -18.07
C ILE A 10 -5.46 -8.91 -17.57
N ARG A 11 -6.62 -9.28 -18.14
CA ARG A 11 -7.92 -8.81 -17.68
C ARG A 11 -8.38 -9.62 -16.45
N LEU A 12 -8.71 -8.91 -15.34
CA LEU A 12 -9.13 -9.52 -14.06
C LEU A 12 -10.65 -9.53 -13.89
N PHE A 13 -11.35 -8.52 -14.41
CA PHE A 13 -12.79 -8.39 -14.29
C PHE A 13 -13.48 -8.29 -15.66
N GLU A 14 -14.63 -8.95 -15.81
CA GLU A 14 -15.48 -8.76 -17.00
C GLU A 14 -16.09 -7.36 -17.03
N ASN A 15 -16.39 -6.79 -15.86
CA ASN A 15 -16.92 -5.44 -15.72
C ASN A 15 -15.82 -4.39 -15.92
N ASP A 16 -15.98 -3.51 -16.91
CA ASP A 16 -15.01 -2.49 -17.27
C ASP A 16 -14.72 -1.46 -16.16
N PHE A 17 -15.71 -1.16 -15.33
CA PHE A 17 -15.50 -0.26 -14.19
C PHE A 17 -14.61 -0.88 -13.13
N LEU A 18 -14.85 -2.15 -12.76
CA LEU A 18 -14.01 -2.88 -11.81
C LEU A 18 -12.61 -3.09 -12.37
N GLU A 19 -12.51 -3.40 -13.66
CA GLU A 19 -11.21 -3.56 -14.33
C GLU A 19 -10.37 -2.28 -14.26
N ARG A 20 -10.98 -1.12 -14.52
CA ARG A 20 -10.30 0.18 -14.40
C ARG A 20 -9.78 0.48 -12.99
N LEU A 21 -10.43 -0.02 -11.94
CA LEU A 21 -9.98 0.16 -10.56
C LEU A 21 -8.74 -0.67 -10.22
N THR A 22 -8.38 -1.64 -11.04
CA THR A 22 -7.15 -2.46 -10.88
C THR A 22 -5.93 -1.84 -11.56
N HIS A 23 -6.14 -0.89 -12.47
CA HIS A 23 -5.07 -0.18 -13.17
C HIS A 23 -4.86 1.19 -12.55
N VAL A 24 -3.65 1.46 -12.14
CA VAL A 24 -3.31 2.76 -11.54
C VAL A 24 -1.96 3.26 -12.03
N HIS A 25 -1.89 4.55 -12.38
CA HIS A 25 -0.61 5.16 -12.69
C HIS A 25 0.26 5.21 -11.44
N PRO A 26 1.57 4.88 -11.50
CA PRO A 26 2.44 4.80 -10.33
C PRO A 26 2.50 6.05 -9.46
N VAL A 27 2.16 7.22 -10.00
CA VAL A 27 2.11 8.48 -9.23
C VAL A 27 0.88 8.57 -8.30
N ILE A 28 -0.18 7.81 -8.57
CA ILE A 28 -1.47 7.93 -7.85
C ILE A 28 -1.34 7.61 -6.35
N PRO A 29 -0.67 6.53 -5.91
CA PRO A 29 -0.48 6.29 -4.47
C PRO A 29 0.16 7.48 -3.76
N LEU A 30 1.17 8.12 -4.36
CA LEU A 30 1.81 9.31 -3.79
C LEU A 30 0.84 10.48 -3.72
N LEU A 31 0.13 10.81 -4.81
CA LEU A 31 -0.82 11.91 -4.83
C LEU A 31 -1.98 11.72 -3.84
N PHE A 32 -2.36 10.47 -3.57
CA PHE A 32 -3.41 10.14 -2.63
C PHE A 32 -2.92 10.21 -1.17
N TRP A 33 -1.78 9.57 -0.87
CA TRP A 33 -1.33 9.41 0.52
C TRP A 33 -0.48 10.56 1.04
N ALA A 34 0.22 11.33 0.18
CA ALA A 34 1.01 12.47 0.65
C ALA A 34 0.17 13.55 1.35
N PRO A 35 -1.02 13.94 0.85
CA PRO A 35 -1.91 14.85 1.59
C PRO A 35 -2.34 14.30 2.96
N VAL A 36 -2.58 12.99 3.07
CA VAL A 36 -2.94 12.34 4.34
C VAL A 36 -1.77 12.42 5.33
N VAL A 37 -0.55 12.11 4.88
CA VAL A 37 0.67 12.23 5.70
C VAL A 37 0.87 13.66 6.18
N VAL A 38 0.79 14.63 5.27
CA VAL A 38 0.93 16.06 5.62
C VAL A 38 -0.13 16.49 6.63
N TRP A 39 -1.38 16.06 6.46
CA TRP A 39 -2.48 16.38 7.37
C TRP A 39 -2.26 15.78 8.76
N LEU A 40 -1.83 14.50 8.86
CA LEU A 40 -1.55 13.83 10.13
C LEU A 40 -0.39 14.51 10.88
N LEU A 41 0.69 14.88 10.17
CA LEU A 41 1.83 15.58 10.75
C LEU A 41 1.45 17.02 11.16
N TRP A 42 0.69 17.72 10.33
CA TRP A 42 0.18 19.04 10.68
C TRP A 42 -0.67 19.00 11.95
N ARG A 43 -1.58 18.04 12.07
CA ARG A 43 -2.37 17.85 13.31
C ARG A 43 -1.48 17.56 14.51
N SER A 44 -0.49 16.70 14.36
CA SER A 44 0.45 16.37 15.43
C SER A 44 1.15 17.60 15.99
N PHE A 45 1.61 18.51 15.13
CA PHE A 45 2.35 19.72 15.56
C PHE A 45 1.44 20.92 15.85
N ALA A 46 0.49 21.22 14.98
CA ALA A 46 -0.31 22.43 15.07
C ALA A 46 -1.52 22.30 16.02
N MET A 47 -2.13 21.11 16.08
CA MET A 47 -3.32 20.90 16.91
C MET A 47 -2.99 20.28 18.26
N HIS A 48 -2.09 19.30 18.28
CA HIS A 48 -1.74 18.58 19.50
C HIS A 48 -0.46 19.08 20.18
N HIS A 49 0.26 20.02 19.53
CA HIS A 49 1.50 20.61 20.05
C HIS A 49 2.54 19.57 20.50
N LEU A 50 2.61 18.43 19.79
CA LEU A 50 3.53 17.35 20.15
C LEU A 50 4.98 17.79 19.92
N PRO A 51 5.89 17.46 20.85
CA PRO A 51 7.31 17.81 20.69
C PRO A 51 7.96 16.95 19.62
N LEU A 52 8.91 17.54 18.88
CA LEU A 52 9.53 16.93 17.69
C LEU A 52 10.21 15.58 18.00
N LEU A 53 11.00 15.51 19.08
CA LEU A 53 11.79 14.30 19.38
C LEU A 53 10.91 13.07 19.67
N PRO A 54 9.85 13.13 20.51
CA PRO A 54 8.88 12.04 20.64
C PRO A 54 8.15 11.70 19.34
N VAL A 55 7.80 12.70 18.51
CA VAL A 55 7.18 12.45 17.18
C VAL A 55 8.12 11.67 16.28
N LEU A 56 9.41 11.98 16.26
CA LEU A 56 10.39 11.20 15.51
C LEU A 56 10.54 9.77 16.07
N GLY A 57 10.51 9.61 17.39
CA GLY A 57 10.59 8.29 18.03
C GLY A 57 9.41 7.39 17.64
N ILE A 58 8.17 7.91 17.78
CA ILE A 58 6.97 7.17 17.36
C ILE A 58 6.92 6.98 15.84
N GLY A 59 7.49 7.91 15.08
CA GLY A 59 7.64 7.81 13.64
C GLY A 59 8.54 6.65 13.21
N VAL A 60 9.70 6.50 13.85
CA VAL A 60 10.58 5.33 13.63
C VAL A 60 9.84 4.03 13.94
N LEU A 61 9.05 3.99 15.02
CA LEU A 61 8.20 2.84 15.33
C LEU A 61 7.19 2.59 14.21
N GLY A 62 6.57 3.62 13.63
CA GLY A 62 5.66 3.50 12.49
C GLY A 62 6.34 2.88 11.27
N LEU A 63 7.55 3.34 10.90
CA LEU A 63 8.34 2.78 9.79
C LEU A 63 8.69 1.31 10.03
N VAL A 64 9.19 0.98 11.22
CA VAL A 64 9.53 -0.42 11.57
C VAL A 64 8.29 -1.30 11.57
N THR A 65 7.18 -0.80 12.11
CA THR A 65 5.90 -1.54 12.09
C THR A 65 5.41 -1.78 10.67
N TRP A 66 5.57 -0.80 9.75
CA TRP A 66 5.25 -1.05 8.34
C TRP A 66 6.11 -2.18 7.77
N THR A 67 7.41 -2.18 7.99
CA THR A 67 8.31 -3.22 7.48
C THR A 67 7.88 -4.61 7.94
N LEU A 68 7.50 -4.76 9.21
CA LEU A 68 6.98 -6.02 9.75
C LEU A 68 5.60 -6.38 9.18
N THR A 69 4.72 -5.38 9.05
CA THR A 69 3.38 -5.55 8.46
C THR A 69 3.48 -6.03 7.03
N GLU A 70 4.32 -5.37 6.22
CA GLU A 70 4.56 -5.77 4.84
C GLU A 70 5.08 -7.20 4.74
N TYR A 71 6.08 -7.55 5.54
CA TYR A 71 6.58 -8.93 5.58
C TYR A 71 5.47 -9.93 5.91
N CYS A 72 4.62 -9.61 6.89
CA CYS A 72 3.50 -10.48 7.28
C CYS A 72 2.43 -10.57 6.19
N LEU A 73 2.02 -9.45 5.62
CA LEU A 73 1.04 -9.42 4.54
C LEU A 73 1.55 -10.17 3.30
N HIS A 74 2.77 -9.85 2.88
CA HIS A 74 3.38 -10.48 1.72
C HIS A 74 3.49 -12.00 1.90
N ARG A 75 4.09 -12.45 3.00
CA ARG A 75 4.36 -13.87 3.24
C ARG A 75 3.11 -14.69 3.56
N PHE A 76 2.23 -14.19 4.43
CA PHE A 76 1.15 -14.98 5.00
C PHE A 76 -0.23 -14.70 4.38
N VAL A 77 -0.41 -13.55 3.71
CA VAL A 77 -1.67 -13.20 3.06
C VAL A 77 -1.54 -13.29 1.55
N PHE A 78 -0.58 -12.60 0.95
CA PHE A 78 -0.44 -12.54 -0.51
C PHE A 78 0.13 -13.82 -1.12
N HIS A 79 1.00 -14.53 -0.42
CA HIS A 79 1.51 -15.84 -0.81
C HIS A 79 0.81 -17.01 -0.09
N TYR A 80 -0.39 -16.77 0.49
CA TYR A 80 -1.14 -17.82 1.16
C TYR A 80 -1.55 -18.94 0.17
N PRO A 81 -1.24 -20.22 0.46
CA PRO A 81 -1.60 -21.35 -0.42
C PRO A 81 -3.09 -21.67 -0.28
N ALA A 82 -3.94 -20.79 -0.76
CA ALA A 82 -5.39 -20.89 -0.65
C ALA A 82 -5.91 -22.16 -1.33
N ARG A 83 -6.80 -22.92 -0.65
CA ARG A 83 -7.43 -24.12 -1.19
C ARG A 83 -8.79 -23.84 -1.81
N SER A 84 -9.54 -22.88 -1.27
CA SER A 84 -10.86 -22.49 -1.78
C SER A 84 -10.75 -21.65 -3.06
N ARG A 85 -11.77 -21.72 -3.91
CA ARG A 85 -11.85 -20.91 -5.14
C ARG A 85 -11.80 -19.41 -4.84
N VAL A 86 -12.52 -18.97 -3.82
CA VAL A 86 -12.56 -17.55 -3.38
C VAL A 86 -11.18 -17.11 -2.88
N GLY A 87 -10.53 -17.92 -2.03
CA GLY A 87 -9.19 -17.60 -1.53
C GLY A 87 -8.13 -17.51 -2.63
N LYS A 88 -8.15 -18.44 -3.61
CA LYS A 88 -7.26 -18.37 -4.78
C LYS A 88 -7.48 -17.09 -5.59
N TRP A 89 -8.75 -16.73 -5.83
CA TRP A 89 -9.08 -15.51 -6.54
C TRP A 89 -8.62 -14.26 -5.79
N PHE A 90 -8.81 -14.23 -4.45
CA PHE A 90 -8.34 -13.13 -3.61
C PHE A 90 -6.82 -12.95 -3.68
N VAL A 91 -6.05 -14.04 -3.46
CA VAL A 91 -4.57 -13.99 -3.56
C VAL A 91 -4.14 -13.55 -4.95
N TYR A 92 -4.80 -14.05 -6.00
CA TYR A 92 -4.49 -13.68 -7.37
C TYR A 92 -4.77 -12.21 -7.65
N LEU A 93 -5.90 -11.69 -7.18
CA LEU A 93 -6.29 -10.29 -7.36
C LEU A 93 -5.29 -9.32 -6.72
N PHE A 94 -4.84 -9.62 -5.50
CA PHE A 94 -3.97 -8.70 -4.75
C PHE A 94 -2.49 -8.82 -5.12
N HIS A 95 -2.03 -9.99 -5.58
CA HIS A 95 -0.61 -10.20 -5.76
C HIS A 95 -0.25 -11.16 -6.90
N GLY A 96 -1.01 -12.25 -7.10
CA GLY A 96 -0.68 -13.26 -8.10
C GLY A 96 -0.63 -12.73 -9.53
N ASN A 97 -1.52 -11.80 -9.89
CA ASN A 97 -1.55 -11.20 -11.23
C ASN A 97 -0.25 -10.45 -11.58
N HIS A 98 0.38 -9.83 -10.60
CA HIS A 98 1.66 -9.15 -10.75
C HIS A 98 2.82 -10.14 -10.98
N HIS A 99 2.78 -11.34 -10.38
CA HIS A 99 3.76 -12.39 -10.67
C HIS A 99 3.62 -12.95 -12.08
N ASP A 100 2.39 -13.05 -12.59
CA ASP A 100 2.14 -13.55 -13.95
C ASP A 100 2.49 -12.50 -15.01
N ASP A 101 2.38 -11.22 -14.68
CA ASP A 101 2.69 -10.10 -15.57
C ASP A 101 3.49 -8.98 -14.88
N PRO A 102 4.78 -9.24 -14.58
CA PRO A 102 5.62 -8.27 -13.88
C PRO A 102 6.00 -7.04 -14.74
N ARG A 103 5.63 -7.04 -16.03
CA ARG A 103 5.88 -5.89 -16.94
C ARG A 103 4.73 -4.90 -16.98
N ASP A 104 3.58 -5.23 -16.41
CA ASP A 104 2.44 -4.32 -16.35
C ASP A 104 2.68 -3.21 -15.32
N LYS A 105 3.15 -2.05 -15.82
CA LYS A 105 3.45 -0.86 -15.00
C LYS A 105 2.26 -0.32 -14.22
N THR A 106 1.04 -0.70 -14.59
CA THR A 106 -0.19 -0.19 -14.00
C THR A 106 -0.71 -1.03 -12.85
N ARG A 107 -0.07 -2.19 -12.56
CA ARG A 107 -0.50 -3.13 -11.52
C ARG A 107 0.61 -3.52 -10.53
N LEU A 108 1.73 -2.82 -10.57
CA LEU A 108 2.83 -3.05 -9.63
C LEU A 108 2.66 -2.31 -8.32
N VAL A 109 2.15 -1.08 -8.38
CA VAL A 109 1.80 -0.30 -7.18
C VAL A 109 0.37 -0.64 -6.76
N MET A 110 0.14 -0.71 -5.44
CA MET A 110 -1.19 -1.05 -4.94
C MET A 110 -2.18 0.09 -5.19
N PRO A 111 -3.30 -0.16 -5.90
CA PRO A 111 -4.29 0.87 -6.15
C PRO A 111 -4.96 1.32 -4.84
N PRO A 112 -5.38 2.60 -4.74
CA PRO A 112 -6.10 3.11 -3.56
C PRO A 112 -7.33 2.28 -3.18
N SER A 113 -8.03 1.69 -4.16
CA SER A 113 -9.16 0.77 -3.94
C SER A 113 -8.81 -0.45 -3.08
N GLY A 114 -7.57 -0.96 -3.19
CA GLY A 114 -7.06 -2.04 -2.35
C GLY A 114 -6.38 -1.53 -1.08
N ALA A 115 -5.60 -0.45 -1.19
CA ALA A 115 -4.83 0.08 -0.05
C ALA A 115 -5.72 0.70 1.05
N ILE A 116 -6.78 1.43 0.69
CA ILE A 116 -7.66 2.11 1.66
C ILE A 116 -8.28 1.14 2.68
N PRO A 117 -8.97 0.04 2.28
CA PRO A 117 -9.57 -0.86 3.27
C PRO A 117 -8.53 -1.55 4.16
N ILE A 118 -7.36 -1.90 3.62
CA ILE A 118 -6.27 -2.50 4.40
C ILE A 118 -5.74 -1.48 5.41
N MET A 119 -5.43 -0.26 4.97
CA MET A 119 -4.95 0.80 5.86
C MET A 119 -5.97 1.17 6.92
N ALA A 120 -7.26 1.28 6.57
CA ALA A 120 -8.32 1.57 7.54
C ALA A 120 -8.42 0.49 8.62
N ALA A 121 -8.35 -0.80 8.24
CA ALA A 121 -8.35 -1.90 9.19
C ALA A 121 -7.12 -1.87 10.11
N LEU A 122 -5.93 -1.64 9.56
CA LEU A 122 -4.69 -1.54 10.33
C LEU A 122 -4.71 -0.33 11.28
N PHE A 123 -5.16 0.82 10.83
CA PHE A 123 -5.31 2.02 11.67
C PHE A 123 -6.30 1.80 12.80
N PHE A 124 -7.42 1.13 12.54
CA PHE A 124 -8.36 0.73 13.58
C PHE A 124 -7.68 -0.15 14.63
N LEU A 125 -6.97 -1.19 14.21
CA LEU A 125 -6.28 -2.11 15.13
C LEU A 125 -5.18 -1.40 15.93
N PHE A 126 -4.36 -0.56 15.30
CA PHE A 126 -3.33 0.22 16.01
C PHE A 126 -3.94 1.23 16.97
N GLY A 127 -5.08 1.83 16.63
CA GLY A 127 -5.81 2.75 17.50
C GLY A 127 -6.36 2.11 18.78
N LEU A 128 -6.47 0.77 18.84
CA LEU A 128 -6.82 0.06 20.09
C LEU A 128 -5.65 0.02 21.08
N VAL A 129 -4.41 0.22 20.59
CA VAL A 129 -3.18 0.09 21.41
C VAL A 129 -2.46 1.43 21.55
N ILE A 130 -2.42 2.24 20.48
CA ILE A 130 -1.73 3.52 20.45
C ILE A 130 -2.75 4.62 20.76
N PRO A 131 -2.64 5.31 21.91
CA PRO A 131 -3.61 6.33 22.30
C PRO A 131 -3.48 7.58 21.41
N ALA A 132 -4.59 8.31 21.25
CA ALA A 132 -4.56 9.65 20.72
C ALA A 132 -3.75 10.58 21.69
N PRO A 133 -2.97 11.56 21.16
CA PRO A 133 -2.80 11.91 19.74
C PRO A 133 -1.66 11.16 19.02
N TRP A 134 -0.98 10.20 19.67
CA TRP A 134 0.22 9.53 19.15
C TRP A 134 -0.02 8.64 17.93
N ILE A 135 -1.25 8.18 17.72
CA ILE A 135 -1.62 7.40 16.54
C ILE A 135 -1.44 8.21 15.24
N GLU A 136 -1.51 9.53 15.28
CA GLU A 136 -1.40 10.37 14.10
C GLU A 136 0.03 10.40 13.53
N PRO A 137 1.09 10.77 14.30
CA PRO A 137 2.45 10.70 13.78
C PRO A 137 2.90 9.25 13.50
N PHE A 138 2.48 8.27 14.32
CA PHE A 138 2.71 6.86 14.01
C PHE A 138 2.18 6.51 12.63
N GLY A 139 0.93 6.85 12.35
CA GLY A 139 0.26 6.56 11.10
C GLY A 139 0.87 7.30 9.90
N ALA A 140 1.29 8.54 10.09
CA ALA A 140 1.98 9.29 9.04
C ALA A 140 3.25 8.56 8.58
N PHE A 141 4.09 8.12 9.52
CA PHE A 141 5.32 7.41 9.19
C PHE A 141 5.07 5.96 8.73
N PHE A 142 4.02 5.32 9.21
CA PHE A 142 3.59 4.02 8.71
C PHE A 142 3.20 4.10 7.22
N ILE A 143 2.46 5.14 6.81
CA ILE A 143 2.12 5.40 5.40
C ILE A 143 3.37 5.75 4.59
N ILE A 144 4.32 6.52 5.15
CA ILE A 144 5.60 6.78 4.50
C ILE A 144 6.34 5.46 4.24
N GLY A 145 6.37 4.55 5.20
CA GLY A 145 6.96 3.22 5.04
C GLY A 145 6.31 2.44 3.89
N TYR A 146 4.97 2.45 3.81
CA TYR A 146 4.21 1.88 2.71
C TYR A 146 4.64 2.45 1.36
N LEU A 147 4.68 3.78 1.22
CA LEU A 147 5.07 4.43 -0.03
C LEU A 147 6.51 4.09 -0.43
N ILE A 148 7.45 4.10 0.52
CA ILE A 148 8.85 3.72 0.26
C ILE A 148 8.92 2.30 -0.29
N TYR A 149 8.24 1.36 0.36
CA TYR A 149 8.21 -0.04 -0.08
C TYR A 149 7.61 -0.17 -1.49
N ASP A 150 6.44 0.42 -1.71
CA ASP A 150 5.69 0.33 -2.97
C ASP A 150 6.54 0.84 -4.15
N TYR A 151 7.28 1.95 -3.95
CA TYR A 151 8.18 2.49 -4.97
C TYR A 151 9.50 1.72 -5.13
N ILE A 152 10.05 1.15 -4.08
CA ILE A 152 11.22 0.25 -4.19
C ILE A 152 10.80 -0.99 -4.98
N HIS A 153 9.65 -1.58 -4.65
CA HIS A 153 9.11 -2.73 -5.36
C HIS A 153 8.90 -2.41 -6.85
N TYR A 154 8.24 -1.28 -7.15
CA TYR A 154 8.11 -0.82 -8.54
C TYR A 154 9.45 -0.66 -9.25
N ALA A 155 10.44 -0.08 -8.59
CA ALA A 155 11.77 0.13 -9.15
C ALA A 155 12.51 -1.17 -9.45
N THR A 156 12.39 -2.20 -8.60
CA THR A 156 13.02 -3.52 -8.80
C THR A 156 12.51 -4.27 -10.03
N HIS A 157 11.30 -3.92 -10.52
CA HIS A 157 10.73 -4.52 -11.72
C HIS A 157 10.96 -3.71 -13.01
N HIS A 158 11.41 -2.45 -12.90
CA HIS A 158 11.49 -1.57 -14.07
C HIS A 158 12.86 -0.96 -14.33
N PHE A 159 13.79 -1.08 -13.39
CA PHE A 159 15.16 -0.60 -13.48
C PHE A 159 16.16 -1.68 -13.07
#